data_0617d0a80670f8c1622d242532e018fc
#
_entry.id   0617d0a80670f8c1622d242532e018fc
#
_cell.length_a   1.000
_cell.length_b   1.000
_cell.length_c   1.000
_cell.angle_alpha   90.00
_cell.angle_beta   90.00
_cell.angle_gamma   90.00
#
_symmetry.space_group_name_H-M   'P 1'
#
loop_
_entity.id
_entity.type
_entity.pdbx_description
1 polymer ?
#
loop_
_entity_poly.entity_id
_entity_poly.type
_entity_poly.pdbx_seq_one_letter_code
_entity_poly.pdbx_strand_id
1 'polypeptide(L)'
;MSIGILGKKLGMSQLFDDKGNAVPVTLIEAGPCRVTQLKTTALDGYTAVQVGYGLSKEKHISKPEKGHLLKSGEELLKHLKEYRVEETSSYEIGNQITVKNFEVGQKVDISGKSMGRGFAGYQKRHGFSRGPMSHGSKNHRAPGSTGAGTTPGRIYPGKRMAGRYGGKQITTKGLLVLKIDDQKNLLVVKGSVPGKPGSIVNIKPNNVVGKKGGEKS
;
A
#
# COMPACT_ATOMS: atom_id res chain seq x y z
N MET A 1 -17.12 -4.25 7.68
CA MET A 1 -15.80 -4.26 6.96
C MET A 1 -14.71 -4.67 7.94
N SER A 2 -13.83 -5.62 7.56
CA SER A 2 -12.70 -6.01 8.43
C SER A 2 -11.62 -4.93 8.45
N ILE A 3 -11.04 -4.72 9.63
CA ILE A 3 -10.00 -3.72 9.84
C ILE A 3 -8.70 -4.09 9.09
N GLY A 4 -7.98 -3.11 8.61
CA GLY A 4 -6.65 -3.32 8.05
C GLY A 4 -5.55 -3.20 9.11
N ILE A 5 -4.31 -3.56 8.73
CA ILE A 5 -3.13 -3.50 9.58
C ILE A 5 -2.00 -2.75 8.88
N LEU A 6 -1.17 -2.07 9.65
CA LEU A 6 0.08 -1.50 9.15
C LEU A 6 1.20 -2.52 9.30
N GLY A 7 2.12 -2.51 8.34
CA GLY A 7 3.30 -3.36 8.39
C GLY A 7 4.49 -2.73 7.70
N LYS A 8 5.64 -3.36 7.83
CA LYS A 8 6.91 -2.97 7.22
C LYS A 8 7.33 -4.03 6.22
N LYS A 9 7.56 -3.62 4.97
CA LYS A 9 8.11 -4.50 3.95
C LYS A 9 9.53 -4.89 4.32
N LEU A 10 9.79 -6.17 4.52
CA LEU A 10 11.14 -6.67 4.80
C LEU A 10 11.93 -6.87 3.52
N GLY A 11 11.35 -7.56 2.55
CA GLY A 11 12.00 -7.86 1.29
C GLY A 11 11.18 -8.81 0.43
N MET A 12 11.83 -9.36 -0.60
CA MET A 12 11.24 -10.39 -1.44
C MET A 12 12.10 -11.66 -1.38
N SER A 13 11.46 -12.80 -1.50
CA SER A 13 12.05 -14.12 -1.54
C SER A 13 11.25 -15.01 -2.49
N GLN A 14 11.51 -16.30 -2.48
CA GLN A 14 10.73 -17.31 -3.18
C GLN A 14 10.36 -18.45 -2.25
N LEU A 15 9.20 -19.03 -2.48
CA LEU A 15 8.76 -20.29 -1.87
C LEU A 15 8.53 -21.28 -3.00
N PHE A 16 8.68 -22.56 -2.72
CA PHE A 16 8.32 -23.61 -3.64
C PHE A 16 6.94 -24.15 -3.29
N ASP A 17 6.10 -24.32 -4.31
CA ASP A 17 4.82 -25.01 -4.14
C ASP A 17 5.02 -26.54 -4.11
N ASP A 18 3.95 -27.27 -3.82
CA ASP A 18 3.97 -28.73 -3.76
C ASP A 18 4.34 -29.41 -5.09
N LYS A 19 4.28 -28.64 -6.20
CA LYS A 19 4.65 -29.08 -7.54
C LYS A 19 6.09 -28.72 -7.91
N GLY A 20 6.86 -28.11 -6.97
CA GLY A 20 8.23 -27.67 -7.19
C GLY A 20 8.36 -26.34 -7.94
N ASN A 21 7.28 -25.61 -8.23
CA ASN A 21 7.38 -24.32 -8.92
C ASN A 21 7.82 -23.22 -7.93
N ALA A 22 8.73 -22.37 -8.38
CA ALA A 22 9.16 -21.21 -7.60
C ALA A 22 8.10 -20.10 -7.63
N VAL A 23 7.53 -19.79 -6.49
CA VAL A 23 6.53 -18.72 -6.31
C VAL A 23 7.21 -17.50 -5.70
N PRO A 24 7.25 -16.33 -6.39
CA PRO A 24 7.81 -15.12 -5.82
C PRO A 24 6.93 -14.61 -4.68
N VAL A 25 7.56 -14.25 -3.56
CA VAL A 25 6.84 -13.77 -2.37
C VAL A 25 7.45 -12.50 -1.81
N THR A 26 6.63 -11.69 -1.15
CA THR A 26 7.08 -10.57 -0.34
C THR A 26 6.84 -10.89 1.14
N LEU A 27 7.85 -10.64 1.95
CA LEU A 27 7.81 -10.76 3.39
C LEU A 27 7.46 -9.41 4.01
N ILE A 28 6.45 -9.39 4.87
CA ILE A 28 5.96 -8.18 5.54
C ILE A 28 5.86 -8.46 7.04
N GLU A 29 6.54 -7.65 7.83
CA GLU A 29 6.34 -7.59 9.27
C GLU A 29 5.07 -6.77 9.53
N ALA A 30 3.96 -7.44 9.84
CA ALA A 30 2.64 -6.84 9.92
C ALA A 30 2.16 -6.77 11.38
N GLY A 31 2.19 -5.60 11.97
CA GLY A 31 1.87 -5.38 13.38
C GLY A 31 3.04 -5.69 14.34
N PRO A 32 2.82 -5.76 15.68
CA PRO A 32 1.53 -5.44 16.29
C PRO A 32 1.14 -3.98 16.10
N CYS A 33 -0.12 -3.72 15.79
CA CYS A 33 -0.69 -2.38 15.77
C CYS A 33 -1.54 -2.17 17.01
N ARG A 34 -1.53 -0.97 17.60
CA ARG A 34 -2.35 -0.64 18.76
C ARG A 34 -3.47 0.31 18.35
N VAL A 35 -4.68 0.08 18.87
CA VAL A 35 -5.82 0.99 18.72
C VAL A 35 -5.53 2.25 19.55
N THR A 36 -5.46 3.40 18.88
CA THR A 36 -5.13 4.69 19.51
C THR A 36 -6.35 5.57 19.72
N GLN A 37 -7.37 5.45 18.88
CA GLN A 37 -8.59 6.22 19.01
C GLN A 37 -9.75 5.49 18.33
N LEU A 38 -10.93 5.61 18.89
CA LEU A 38 -12.21 5.23 18.30
C LEU A 38 -12.96 6.49 17.89
N LYS A 39 -13.40 6.55 16.64
CA LYS A 39 -14.21 7.65 16.10
C LYS A 39 -15.63 7.21 15.95
N THR A 40 -16.54 8.05 16.40
CA THR A 40 -17.97 7.80 16.38
C THR A 40 -18.72 8.86 15.57
N THR A 41 -19.87 8.50 15.00
CA THR A 41 -20.69 9.43 14.23
C THR A 41 -21.17 10.64 15.05
N ALA A 42 -21.36 10.47 16.35
CA ALA A 42 -21.82 11.54 17.23
C ALA A 42 -20.79 12.66 17.45
N LEU A 43 -19.49 12.30 17.53
CA LEU A 43 -18.42 13.26 17.80
C LEU A 43 -17.65 13.66 16.53
N ASP A 44 -17.38 12.71 15.65
CA ASP A 44 -16.50 12.90 14.49
C ASP A 44 -17.25 12.94 13.15
N GLY A 45 -18.55 12.64 13.14
CA GLY A 45 -19.37 12.57 11.92
C GLY A 45 -19.18 11.29 11.09
N TYR A 46 -18.33 10.36 11.53
CA TYR A 46 -18.11 9.06 10.88
C TYR A 46 -17.57 8.03 11.88
N THR A 47 -17.71 6.74 11.54
CA THR A 47 -17.22 5.63 12.36
C THR A 47 -15.91 5.10 11.83
N ALA A 48 -14.86 5.11 12.67
CA ALA A 48 -13.54 4.60 12.31
C ALA A 48 -12.73 4.17 13.54
N VAL A 49 -11.75 3.31 13.32
CA VAL A 49 -10.74 2.91 14.30
C VAL A 49 -9.39 3.44 13.83
N GLN A 50 -8.73 4.23 14.66
CA GLN A 50 -7.36 4.66 14.43
C GLN A 50 -6.40 3.65 15.04
N VAL A 51 -5.42 3.21 14.26
CA VAL A 51 -4.37 2.30 14.72
C VAL A 51 -3.01 2.94 14.55
N GLY A 52 -2.13 2.66 15.51
CA GLY A 52 -0.75 3.09 15.51
C GLY A 52 0.21 1.91 15.30
N TYR A 53 1.33 2.15 14.62
CA TYR A 53 2.36 1.17 14.33
C TYR A 53 3.77 1.74 14.46
N GLY A 54 4.67 0.91 15.00
CA GLY A 54 6.08 1.21 15.13
C GLY A 54 6.40 2.19 16.26
N LEU A 55 7.20 1.76 17.21
CA LEU A 55 7.64 2.58 18.33
C LEU A 55 8.54 3.73 17.86
N SER A 56 8.41 4.87 18.49
CA SER A 56 9.21 6.06 18.25
C SER A 56 9.85 6.57 19.52
N LYS A 57 11.00 7.21 19.38
CA LYS A 57 11.62 7.92 20.50
C LYS A 57 10.91 9.26 20.69
N GLU A 58 10.79 9.72 21.92
CA GLU A 58 10.13 10.97 22.29
C GLU A 58 10.61 12.18 21.49
N LYS A 59 11.91 12.28 21.22
CA LYS A 59 12.53 13.37 20.43
C LYS A 59 12.05 13.46 18.97
N HIS A 60 11.39 12.42 18.44
CA HIS A 60 10.89 12.35 17.06
C HIS A 60 9.39 12.59 16.96
N ILE A 61 8.72 12.86 18.06
CA ILE A 61 7.28 13.12 18.12
C ILE A 61 7.04 14.55 18.58
N SER A 62 6.15 15.25 17.91
CA SER A 62 5.76 16.60 18.30
C SER A 62 4.93 16.60 19.60
N LYS A 63 4.94 17.71 20.34
CA LYS A 63 4.15 17.83 21.59
C LYS A 63 2.65 17.53 21.40
N PRO A 64 1.97 18.03 20.34
CA PRO A 64 0.56 17.70 20.08
C PRO A 64 0.33 16.21 19.83
N GLU A 65 1.19 15.57 19.02
CA GLU A 65 1.10 14.12 18.74
C GLU A 65 1.32 13.30 20.01
N LYS A 66 2.28 13.71 20.86
CA LYS A 66 2.48 13.08 22.17
C LYS A 66 1.22 13.17 23.02
N GLY A 67 0.60 14.36 23.11
CA GLY A 67 -0.65 14.55 23.86
C GLY A 67 -1.82 13.70 23.31
N HIS A 68 -1.86 13.47 21.99
CA HIS A 68 -2.84 12.59 21.38
C HIS A 68 -2.60 11.12 21.75
N LEU A 69 -1.36 10.64 21.66
CA LEU A 69 -1.00 9.24 21.94
C LEU A 69 -1.12 8.88 23.40
N LEU A 70 -0.81 9.80 24.32
CA LEU A 70 -0.94 9.58 25.77
C LEU A 70 -2.38 9.25 26.20
N LYS A 71 -3.39 9.66 25.43
CA LYS A 71 -4.79 9.29 25.70
C LYS A 71 -5.08 7.81 25.45
N SER A 72 -4.27 7.15 24.64
CA SER A 72 -4.42 5.73 24.29
C SER A 72 -3.46 4.80 25.03
N GLY A 73 -2.56 5.35 25.86
CA GLY A 73 -1.53 4.63 26.59
C GLY A 73 -0.19 5.35 26.53
N GLU A 74 0.84 4.77 27.15
CA GLU A 74 2.15 5.41 27.24
C GLU A 74 3.04 5.20 26.00
N GLU A 75 2.61 4.38 25.02
CA GLU A 75 3.43 4.07 23.86
C GLU A 75 3.40 5.18 22.81
N LEU A 76 4.56 5.64 22.43
CA LEU A 76 4.75 6.63 21.37
C LEU A 76 4.87 5.93 20.01
N LEU A 77 3.80 5.95 19.21
CA LEU A 77 3.70 5.28 17.93
C LEU A 77 4.02 6.24 16.79
N LYS A 78 4.79 5.77 15.81
CA LYS A 78 5.31 6.59 14.71
C LYS A 78 4.31 6.79 13.57
N HIS A 79 3.52 5.78 13.27
CA HIS A 79 2.64 5.77 12.12
C HIS A 79 1.20 5.56 12.58
N LEU A 80 0.33 6.52 12.29
CA LEU A 80 -1.08 6.45 12.60
C LEU A 80 -1.88 6.29 11.30
N LYS A 81 -2.91 5.45 11.33
CA LYS A 81 -3.81 5.22 10.20
C LYS A 81 -5.22 4.93 10.69
N GLU A 82 -6.20 5.52 10.02
CA GLU A 82 -7.62 5.26 10.28
C GLU A 82 -8.19 4.26 9.30
N TYR A 83 -9.04 3.39 9.83
CA TYR A 83 -9.84 2.45 9.07
C TYR A 83 -11.31 2.67 9.37
N ARG A 84 -12.08 2.98 8.36
CA ARG A 84 -13.53 3.06 8.49
C ARG A 84 -14.09 1.67 8.72
N VAL A 85 -14.92 1.54 9.75
CA VAL A 85 -15.61 0.31 10.14
C VAL A 85 -17.10 0.61 10.26
N GLU A 86 -17.93 -0.40 10.23
CA GLU A 86 -19.37 -0.26 10.41
C GLU A 86 -19.69 0.00 11.88
N GLU A 87 -19.04 -0.75 12.78
CA GLU A 87 -19.21 -0.64 14.22
C GLU A 87 -17.87 -0.60 14.93
N THR A 88 -17.80 0.16 16.02
CA THR A 88 -16.61 0.27 16.88
C THR A 88 -16.72 -0.54 18.15
N SER A 89 -17.88 -1.15 18.45
CA SER A 89 -18.18 -1.87 19.69
C SER A 89 -17.24 -3.05 19.98
N SER A 90 -16.65 -3.64 18.94
CA SER A 90 -15.68 -4.75 19.06
C SER A 90 -14.24 -4.31 19.32
N TYR A 91 -13.97 -3.01 19.39
CA TYR A 91 -12.63 -2.46 19.56
C TYR A 91 -12.54 -1.60 20.80
N GLU A 92 -11.47 -1.73 21.54
CA GLU A 92 -11.15 -0.90 22.71
C GLU A 92 -9.84 -0.18 22.50
N ILE A 93 -9.71 1.01 23.09
CA ILE A 93 -8.46 1.78 23.05
C ILE A 93 -7.38 0.98 23.80
N GLY A 94 -6.19 0.87 23.17
CA GLY A 94 -5.08 0.08 23.71
C GLY A 94 -5.03 -1.37 23.21
N ASN A 95 -6.11 -1.92 22.65
CA ASN A 95 -6.09 -3.26 22.09
C ASN A 95 -5.06 -3.42 20.97
N GLN A 96 -4.45 -4.60 20.90
CA GLN A 96 -3.47 -4.94 19.87
C GLN A 96 -4.13 -5.70 18.72
N ILE A 97 -3.84 -5.25 17.52
CA ILE A 97 -4.23 -5.90 16.27
C ILE A 97 -2.98 -6.54 15.66
N THR A 98 -3.02 -7.85 15.46
CA THR A 98 -1.89 -8.66 14.97
C THR A 98 -2.23 -9.34 13.65
N VAL A 99 -1.29 -10.09 13.10
CA VAL A 99 -1.47 -10.88 11.86
C VAL A 99 -2.57 -11.94 11.97
N LYS A 100 -3.00 -12.32 13.19
CA LYS A 100 -4.08 -13.29 13.44
C LYS A 100 -5.43 -12.93 12.79
N ASN A 101 -5.60 -11.65 12.43
CA ASN A 101 -6.80 -11.18 11.74
C ASN A 101 -6.84 -11.59 10.25
N PHE A 102 -5.80 -12.24 9.75
CA PHE A 102 -5.72 -12.74 8.39
C PHE A 102 -5.63 -14.25 8.36
N GLU A 103 -6.09 -14.84 7.26
CA GLU A 103 -6.08 -16.27 7.03
C GLU A 103 -5.19 -16.64 5.85
N VAL A 104 -4.59 -17.83 5.88
CA VAL A 104 -3.86 -18.37 4.74
C VAL A 104 -4.85 -18.64 3.61
N GLY A 105 -4.50 -18.26 2.37
CA GLY A 105 -5.40 -18.32 1.22
C GLY A 105 -6.29 -17.10 1.04
N GLN A 106 -6.37 -16.19 2.01
CA GLN A 106 -7.10 -14.93 1.88
C GLN A 106 -6.44 -14.00 0.86
N LYS A 107 -7.26 -13.24 0.13
CA LYS A 107 -6.78 -12.14 -0.73
C LYS A 107 -6.74 -10.83 0.04
N VAL A 108 -5.65 -10.11 -0.12
CA VAL A 108 -5.43 -8.81 0.53
C VAL A 108 -5.05 -7.73 -0.49
N ASP A 109 -5.39 -6.48 -0.16
CA ASP A 109 -5.01 -5.29 -0.89
C ASP A 109 -3.92 -4.56 -0.10
N ILE A 110 -2.78 -4.31 -0.74
CA ILE A 110 -1.64 -3.69 -0.07
C ILE A 110 -1.32 -2.36 -0.72
N SER A 111 -1.43 -1.30 0.07
CA SER A 111 -1.14 0.07 -0.33
C SER A 111 0.18 0.53 0.27
N GLY A 112 1.01 1.20 -0.53
CA GLY A 112 2.27 1.75 -0.06
C GLY A 112 2.80 2.83 -0.99
N LYS A 113 3.80 3.56 -0.53
CA LYS A 113 4.48 4.57 -1.34
C LYS A 113 5.47 3.87 -2.26
N SER A 114 5.26 3.96 -3.57
CA SER A 114 6.16 3.38 -4.57
C SER A 114 7.55 4.01 -4.51
N MET A 115 8.57 3.26 -4.96
CA MET A 115 9.93 3.79 -5.07
C MET A 115 9.95 5.01 -5.99
N GLY A 116 10.55 6.11 -5.53
CA GLY A 116 10.81 7.28 -6.34
C GLY A 116 11.91 7.00 -7.37
N ARG A 117 11.72 7.49 -8.61
CA ARG A 117 12.67 7.36 -9.71
C ARG A 117 13.10 8.71 -10.28
N GLY A 118 12.84 9.79 -9.51
CA GLY A 118 13.17 11.15 -9.90
C GLY A 118 12.37 11.63 -11.11
N PHE A 119 12.94 12.57 -11.86
CA PHE A 119 12.41 13.02 -13.13
C PHE A 119 12.69 11.96 -14.20
N ALA A 120 11.67 11.54 -14.92
CA ALA A 120 11.77 10.50 -15.93
C ALA A 120 11.18 10.98 -17.26
N GLY A 121 11.88 10.64 -18.34
CA GLY A 121 11.41 10.91 -19.70
C GLY A 121 10.24 10.01 -20.10
N TYR A 122 9.68 10.28 -21.25
CA TYR A 122 8.47 9.61 -21.78
C TYR A 122 8.59 8.10 -21.86
N GLN A 123 9.74 7.60 -22.27
CA GLN A 123 9.99 6.17 -22.45
C GLN A 123 9.93 5.44 -21.09
N LYS A 124 10.67 5.91 -20.09
CA LYS A 124 10.70 5.31 -18.76
C LYS A 124 9.38 5.49 -18.01
N ARG A 125 8.74 6.67 -18.15
CA ARG A 125 7.54 7.00 -17.37
C ARG A 125 6.27 6.41 -17.97
N HIS A 126 6.18 6.33 -19.30
CA HIS A 126 4.95 5.96 -20.02
C HIS A 126 5.12 4.82 -21.01
N GLY A 127 6.34 4.27 -21.18
CA GLY A 127 6.60 3.17 -22.10
C GLY A 127 6.56 3.58 -23.59
N PHE A 128 6.86 4.82 -23.92
CA PHE A 128 6.91 5.29 -25.32
C PHE A 128 8.02 4.60 -26.08
N SER A 129 7.74 4.23 -27.33
CA SER A 129 8.72 3.69 -28.26
C SER A 129 9.78 4.74 -28.63
N ARG A 130 10.94 4.27 -29.03
CA ARG A 130 11.96 5.12 -29.65
C ARG A 130 11.62 5.34 -31.11
N GLY A 131 12.03 6.48 -31.66
CA GLY A 131 12.02 6.70 -33.10
C GLY A 131 13.13 5.90 -33.82
N PRO A 132 13.14 5.88 -35.16
CA PRO A 132 14.19 5.22 -35.95
C PRO A 132 15.58 5.73 -35.59
N MET A 133 16.57 4.86 -35.56
CA MET A 133 17.97 5.22 -35.27
C MET A 133 18.79 5.48 -36.52
N SER A 134 18.25 5.18 -37.70
CA SER A 134 18.86 5.33 -39.01
C SER A 134 17.91 6.04 -39.98
N HIS A 135 18.21 6.00 -41.29
CA HIS A 135 17.39 6.62 -42.34
C HIS A 135 17.17 8.13 -42.15
N GLY A 136 18.16 8.87 -41.59
CA GLY A 136 18.09 10.31 -41.42
C GLY A 136 17.13 10.83 -40.35
N SER A 137 16.57 9.95 -39.51
CA SER A 137 15.70 10.37 -38.43
C SER A 137 16.46 11.22 -37.40
N LYS A 138 15.92 12.39 -37.07
CA LYS A 138 16.41 13.27 -35.99
C LYS A 138 15.62 13.11 -34.69
N ASN A 139 14.57 12.27 -34.70
CA ASN A 139 13.69 12.03 -33.54
C ASN A 139 13.96 10.65 -32.92
N HIS A 140 15.02 10.51 -32.16
CA HIS A 140 15.39 9.23 -31.54
C HIS A 140 14.65 8.98 -30.21
N ARG A 141 14.59 10.00 -29.35
CA ARG A 141 14.03 9.90 -28.00
C ARG A 141 13.06 11.02 -27.65
N ALA A 142 12.68 11.85 -28.61
CA ALA A 142 11.74 12.93 -28.40
C ALA A 142 10.30 12.41 -28.26
N PRO A 143 9.38 13.19 -27.65
CA PRO A 143 8.00 12.77 -27.40
C PRO A 143 7.16 12.57 -28.65
N GLY A 144 7.58 13.12 -29.80
CA GLY A 144 6.78 13.23 -31.00
C GLY A 144 5.74 14.34 -30.94
N SER A 145 4.72 14.27 -31.76
CA SER A 145 3.65 15.28 -31.80
C SER A 145 2.89 15.37 -30.50
N THR A 146 2.61 16.58 -30.05
CA THR A 146 1.81 16.86 -28.85
C THR A 146 0.33 17.07 -29.14
N GLY A 147 -0.07 17.10 -30.40
CA GLY A 147 -1.45 17.26 -30.85
C GLY A 147 -1.56 18.06 -32.14
N ALA A 148 -2.79 18.38 -32.53
CA ALA A 148 -3.09 19.25 -33.65
C ALA A 148 -2.67 20.72 -33.35
N GLY A 149 -2.52 21.54 -34.39
CA GLY A 149 -2.07 22.93 -34.28
C GLY A 149 -3.17 23.89 -33.85
N THR A 150 -3.68 24.68 -34.82
CA THR A 150 -4.59 25.82 -34.61
C THR A 150 -5.86 25.43 -33.81
N THR A 151 -6.42 24.27 -34.05
CA THR A 151 -7.56 23.74 -33.29
C THR A 151 -7.08 22.47 -32.57
N PRO A 152 -7.04 22.43 -31.22
CA PRO A 152 -7.62 23.31 -30.22
C PRO A 152 -6.74 24.51 -29.79
N GLY A 153 -5.60 24.78 -30.44
CA GLY A 153 -4.65 25.86 -30.06
C GLY A 153 -3.92 25.62 -28.74
N ARG A 154 -4.02 24.41 -28.17
CA ARG A 154 -3.41 24.01 -26.89
C ARG A 154 -3.14 22.52 -26.85
N ILE A 155 -2.31 22.11 -25.92
CA ILE A 155 -2.16 20.68 -25.59
C ILE A 155 -3.28 20.26 -24.64
N TYR A 156 -3.94 19.14 -24.93
CA TYR A 156 -5.02 18.65 -24.08
C TYR A 156 -4.51 18.28 -22.68
N PRO A 157 -5.30 18.59 -21.62
CA PRO A 157 -5.01 18.09 -20.27
C PRO A 157 -4.84 16.58 -20.24
N GLY A 158 -3.94 16.07 -19.39
CA GLY A 158 -3.67 14.64 -19.28
C GLY A 158 -2.73 14.06 -20.35
N LYS A 159 -2.23 14.85 -21.31
CA LYS A 159 -1.20 14.41 -22.26
C LYS A 159 0.00 13.86 -21.51
N ARG A 160 0.44 12.66 -21.90
CA ARG A 160 1.57 11.97 -21.26
C ARG A 160 2.88 12.67 -21.60
N MET A 161 3.52 13.26 -20.58
CA MET A 161 4.78 14.00 -20.70
C MET A 161 5.81 13.53 -19.68
N ALA A 162 7.07 13.92 -19.87
CA ALA A 162 8.12 13.72 -18.89
C ALA A 162 7.73 14.36 -17.54
N GLY A 163 8.29 13.88 -16.46
CA GLY A 163 8.04 14.39 -15.13
C GLY A 163 8.41 13.41 -14.02
N ARG A 164 8.06 13.76 -12.80
CA ARG A 164 8.34 12.92 -11.64
C ARG A 164 7.69 11.54 -11.76
N TYR A 165 8.49 10.50 -11.56
CA TYR A 165 8.04 9.12 -11.61
C TYR A 165 8.24 8.42 -10.25
N GLY A 166 7.25 7.64 -9.85
CA GLY A 166 7.24 6.98 -8.54
C GLY A 166 7.01 7.96 -7.37
N GLY A 167 7.22 7.48 -6.14
CA GLY A 167 6.97 8.23 -4.91
C GLY A 167 5.49 8.55 -4.66
N LYS A 168 4.57 7.91 -5.38
CA LYS A 168 3.13 8.03 -5.22
C LYS A 168 2.57 6.86 -4.42
N GLN A 169 1.44 7.08 -3.75
CA GLN A 169 0.65 6.02 -3.14
C GLN A 169 0.10 5.10 -4.24
N ILE A 170 0.37 3.81 -4.14
CA ILE A 170 -0.09 2.78 -5.06
C ILE A 170 -0.70 1.64 -4.25
N THR A 171 -1.74 1.02 -4.77
CA THR A 171 -2.38 -0.16 -4.18
C THR A 171 -2.25 -1.34 -5.15
N THR A 172 -1.63 -2.42 -4.69
CA THR A 172 -1.68 -3.72 -5.38
C THR A 172 -2.82 -4.52 -4.77
N LYS A 173 -3.79 -4.89 -5.61
CA LYS A 173 -5.02 -5.56 -5.17
C LYS A 173 -4.93 -7.06 -5.35
N GLY A 174 -5.64 -7.79 -4.48
CA GLY A 174 -5.88 -9.22 -4.64
C GLY A 174 -4.63 -10.11 -4.46
N LEU A 175 -3.65 -9.70 -3.66
CA LEU A 175 -2.49 -10.53 -3.34
C LEU A 175 -2.90 -11.67 -2.42
N LEU A 176 -2.48 -12.89 -2.75
CA LEU A 176 -2.78 -14.09 -1.98
C LEU A 176 -1.83 -14.20 -0.78
N VAL A 177 -2.36 -14.43 0.41
CA VAL A 177 -1.60 -14.75 1.62
C VAL A 177 -1.21 -16.22 1.55
N LEU A 178 0.09 -16.51 1.54
CA LEU A 178 0.62 -17.89 1.45
C LEU A 178 0.97 -18.48 2.80
N LYS A 179 1.51 -17.66 3.71
CA LYS A 179 1.94 -18.10 5.04
C LYS A 179 1.81 -16.98 6.04
N ILE A 180 1.49 -17.33 7.28
CA ILE A 180 1.43 -16.43 8.43
C ILE A 180 2.30 -17.03 9.53
N ASP A 181 3.10 -16.21 10.19
CA ASP A 181 3.88 -16.57 11.36
C ASP A 181 3.51 -15.59 12.49
N ASP A 182 2.73 -16.08 13.43
CA ASP A 182 2.21 -15.28 14.54
C ASP A 182 3.31 -14.88 15.53
N GLN A 183 4.34 -15.72 15.71
CA GLN A 183 5.42 -15.44 16.67
C GLN A 183 6.27 -14.26 16.22
N LYS A 184 6.50 -14.17 14.90
CA LYS A 184 7.32 -13.10 14.29
C LYS A 184 6.48 -11.96 13.68
N ASN A 185 5.14 -12.02 13.82
CA ASN A 185 4.21 -11.10 13.14
C ASN A 185 4.51 -10.99 11.63
N LEU A 186 4.82 -12.11 10.99
CA LEU A 186 5.23 -12.16 9.61
C LEU A 186 4.08 -12.59 8.70
N LEU A 187 3.79 -11.78 7.71
CA LEU A 187 2.83 -12.06 6.65
C LEU A 187 3.58 -12.28 5.33
N VAL A 188 3.39 -13.43 4.70
CA VAL A 188 3.99 -13.79 3.42
C VAL A 188 2.93 -13.72 2.34
N VAL A 189 3.10 -12.82 1.38
CA VAL A 189 2.15 -12.61 0.28
C VAL A 189 2.77 -12.95 -1.06
N LYS A 190 1.97 -13.53 -1.97
CA LYS A 190 2.39 -13.87 -3.34
C LYS A 190 2.57 -12.60 -4.16
N GLY A 191 3.74 -12.45 -4.79
CA GLY A 191 4.01 -11.35 -5.71
C GLY A 191 4.68 -10.13 -5.09
N SER A 192 4.67 -9.02 -5.80
CA SER A 192 5.35 -7.79 -5.43
C SER A 192 4.45 -6.82 -4.66
N VAL A 193 5.03 -6.10 -3.70
CA VAL A 193 4.36 -5.09 -2.87
C VAL A 193 5.02 -3.72 -3.12
N PRO A 194 4.25 -2.63 -3.16
CA PRO A 194 4.81 -1.29 -3.36
C PRO A 194 5.87 -0.90 -2.33
N GLY A 195 6.84 -0.13 -2.76
CA GLY A 195 7.87 0.45 -1.90
C GLY A 195 9.19 -0.34 -1.87
N LYS A 196 10.20 0.29 -1.30
CA LYS A 196 11.52 -0.33 -1.05
C LYS A 196 11.47 -1.18 0.24
N PRO A 197 12.42 -2.10 0.46
CA PRO A 197 12.59 -2.72 1.77
C PRO A 197 12.67 -1.67 2.88
N GLY A 198 12.02 -1.94 4.01
CA GLY A 198 11.88 -0.99 5.13
C GLY A 198 10.74 0.04 5.00
N SER A 199 10.02 0.09 3.88
CA SER A 199 8.87 1.00 3.74
C SER A 199 7.63 0.47 4.45
N ILE A 200 6.83 1.41 4.97
CA ILE A 200 5.54 1.10 5.58
C ILE A 200 4.51 0.81 4.49
N VAL A 201 3.74 -0.22 4.73
CA VAL A 201 2.63 -0.66 3.88
C VAL A 201 1.36 -0.79 4.72
N ASN A 202 0.24 -0.55 4.08
CA ASN A 202 -1.08 -0.70 4.65
C ASN A 202 -1.75 -1.92 4.00
N ILE A 203 -2.11 -2.89 4.81
CA ILE A 203 -2.69 -4.17 4.41
C ILE A 203 -4.17 -4.15 4.77
N LYS A 204 -5.03 -4.42 3.81
CA LYS A 204 -6.47 -4.55 4.02
C LYS A 204 -6.96 -5.85 3.41
N PRO A 205 -7.95 -6.51 4.01
CA PRO A 205 -8.67 -7.56 3.32
C PRO A 205 -9.25 -7.05 2.01
N ASN A 206 -9.23 -7.90 0.98
CA ASN A 206 -9.79 -7.53 -0.32
C ASN A 206 -11.32 -7.56 -0.23
N ASN A 207 -11.94 -6.43 -0.53
CA ASN A 207 -13.40 -6.26 -0.53
C ASN A 207 -14.05 -6.55 -1.90
N VAL A 208 -13.36 -7.20 -2.82
CA VAL A 208 -13.98 -7.63 -4.07
C VAL A 208 -15.03 -8.69 -3.73
N VAL A 209 -16.28 -8.28 -3.75
CA VAL A 209 -17.43 -9.19 -3.77
C VAL A 209 -17.39 -9.92 -5.11
N GLY A 210 -16.50 -10.90 -5.24
CA GLY A 210 -16.52 -11.86 -6.32
C GLY A 210 -17.73 -12.76 -6.10
N LYS A 211 -18.46 -13.10 -7.18
CA LYS A 211 -19.42 -14.20 -7.16
C LYS A 211 -18.73 -15.37 -6.45
N LYS A 212 -19.27 -15.83 -5.34
CA LYS A 212 -18.89 -17.11 -4.74
C LYS A 212 -18.89 -18.09 -5.90
N GLY A 213 -17.73 -18.69 -6.23
CA GLY A 213 -17.66 -19.70 -7.24
C GLY A 213 -18.71 -20.74 -6.91
N GLY A 214 -19.71 -20.89 -7.77
CA GLY A 214 -20.68 -21.95 -7.59
C GLY A 214 -19.91 -23.24 -7.50
N GLU A 215 -20.16 -23.99 -6.48
CA GLU A 215 -19.80 -25.39 -6.39
C GLU A 215 -20.29 -26.03 -7.68
N LYS A 216 -19.37 -26.46 -8.52
CA LYS A 216 -19.68 -27.34 -9.61
C LYS A 216 -19.95 -28.70 -8.98
N SER A 217 -21.23 -29.03 -8.84
CA SER A 217 -21.70 -30.38 -8.65
C SER A 217 -21.22 -31.28 -9.77
#